data_edb44347495ded7ce6a7b21af3735d47
#
_entry.id   edb44347495ded7ce6a7b21af3735d47
#
_cell.length_a   1.000
_cell.length_b   1.000
_cell.length_c   1.000
_cell.angle_alpha   90.00
_cell.angle_beta   90.00
_cell.angle_gamma   90.00
#
_symmetry.space_group_name_H-M   'P 1'
#
loop_
_entity.id
_entity.type
_entity.pdbx_description
1 polymer ?
#
loop_
_entity_poly.entity_id
_entity_poly.type
_entity_poly.pdbx_seq_one_letter_code
_entity_poly.pdbx_strand_id
1 'polypeptide(L)'
;RDVAPSRGLGDVYKRQLYVHMPPIMRDARHKLSKRDGSASYEDLLKKGYLKPAIINYIALLGWSPKNDREKLSFEELKELFSIEGINKSPAIFDEQKLKWLNGLYIKELTPDEFLAAATPYLDESKVAGKYDYKKLCALIQGRVDALTEIPDKVNFLEEFGEFDNSLYVNAKQKSDAEIAKQNLPAVVSLLEGIPDDRWENAELYSALKLLAEKTGVKNSQLLWPMRVALSGRESTPGGATELAELLGKKETLRRLAFSLSKL
;
A
#
# COMPACT_ATOMS: atom_id res chain seq x y z
N ARG A 1 -26.40 33.76 29.04
CA ARG A 1 -27.87 33.80 29.20
C ARG A 1 -28.30 32.46 29.75
N ASP A 2 -28.70 32.46 31.05
CA ASP A 2 -29.28 31.29 31.70
C ASP A 2 -30.60 30.95 31.03
N VAL A 3 -30.67 29.75 30.46
CA VAL A 3 -31.91 29.20 29.96
C VAL A 3 -32.66 28.68 31.19
N ALA A 4 -33.86 29.20 31.41
CA ALA A 4 -34.72 28.80 32.52
C ALA A 4 -34.94 27.27 32.55
N PRO A 5 -34.69 26.58 33.69
CA PRO A 5 -34.84 25.14 33.75
C PRO A 5 -36.29 24.71 33.63
N SER A 6 -36.59 23.75 32.76
CA SER A 6 -37.85 23.05 32.76
C SER A 6 -38.01 22.30 34.10
N ARG A 7 -39.16 22.48 34.74
CA ARG A 7 -39.45 21.85 36.04
C ARG A 7 -39.32 20.32 35.93
N GLY A 8 -38.41 19.74 36.72
CA GLY A 8 -38.23 18.30 36.84
C GLY A 8 -36.91 17.72 36.34
N LEU A 9 -36.05 18.49 35.69
CA LEU A 9 -34.73 18.03 35.16
C LEU A 9 -33.56 18.80 35.74
N GLY A 10 -33.74 19.62 36.77
CA GLY A 10 -32.76 20.56 37.28
C GLY A 10 -31.42 19.96 37.74
N ASP A 11 -31.42 18.76 38.31
CA ASP A 11 -30.17 18.11 38.74
C ASP A 11 -29.38 17.47 37.60
N VAL A 12 -30.04 17.10 36.53
CA VAL A 12 -29.37 16.58 35.30
C VAL A 12 -28.70 17.73 34.54
N TYR A 13 -29.35 18.89 34.43
CA TYR A 13 -28.79 20.06 33.72
C TYR A 13 -27.54 20.65 34.40
N LYS A 14 -27.45 20.59 35.72
CA LYS A 14 -26.29 21.10 36.45
C LYS A 14 -25.00 20.32 36.23
N ARG A 15 -25.09 19.09 35.65
CA ARG A 15 -23.95 18.23 35.36
C ARG A 15 -23.60 18.14 33.84
N GLN A 16 -24.33 18.87 32.97
CA GLN A 16 -24.09 18.88 31.56
C GLN A 16 -23.05 19.93 31.19
N LEU A 17 -22.11 19.52 30.33
CA LEU A 17 -21.14 20.39 29.72
C LEU A 17 -21.47 20.54 28.24
N TYR A 18 -21.64 21.76 27.77
CA TYR A 18 -21.89 22.07 26.39
C TYR A 18 -20.60 22.45 25.69
N VAL A 19 -20.27 21.75 24.62
CA VAL A 19 -19.09 22.03 23.80
C VAL A 19 -19.54 22.40 22.38
N HIS A 20 -19.11 23.56 21.90
CA HIS A 20 -19.32 23.97 20.52
C HIS A 20 -18.05 23.71 19.71
N MET A 21 -18.12 22.73 18.82
CA MET A 21 -17.03 22.39 17.91
C MET A 21 -17.04 23.32 16.69
N PRO A 22 -15.87 23.78 16.22
CA PRO A 22 -15.80 24.49 14.96
C PRO A 22 -16.15 23.56 13.77
N PRO A 23 -16.62 24.12 12.64
CA PRO A 23 -16.92 23.31 11.46
C PRO A 23 -15.64 22.74 10.84
N ILE A 24 -15.78 21.56 10.20
CA ILE A 24 -14.74 21.03 9.32
C ILE A 24 -14.83 21.77 7.98
N MET A 25 -13.70 22.24 7.50
CA MET A 25 -13.58 23.01 6.26
C MET A 25 -13.05 22.11 5.13
N ARG A 26 -13.50 22.38 3.89
CA ARG A 26 -12.90 21.83 2.68
C ARG A 26 -11.61 22.54 2.32
N ASP A 27 -11.62 23.86 2.47
CA ASP A 27 -10.52 24.76 2.23
C ASP A 27 -10.63 25.97 3.17
N ALA A 28 -9.74 26.95 3.06
CA ALA A 28 -9.70 28.13 3.94
C ALA A 28 -11.01 28.96 3.96
N ARG A 29 -11.91 28.79 2.98
CA ARG A 29 -13.11 29.63 2.81
C ARG A 29 -14.42 28.83 2.82
N HIS A 30 -14.38 27.54 2.51
CA HIS A 30 -15.58 26.74 2.31
C HIS A 30 -15.69 25.62 3.34
N LYS A 31 -16.87 25.47 3.92
CA LYS A 31 -17.19 24.35 4.80
C LYS A 31 -17.24 23.04 3.99
N LEU A 32 -16.80 21.94 4.61
CA LEU A 32 -17.02 20.61 4.05
C LEU A 32 -18.52 20.30 4.00
N SER A 33 -19.02 19.87 2.88
CA SER A 33 -20.45 19.61 2.65
C SER A 33 -20.66 18.24 2.02
N LYS A 34 -21.80 17.61 2.31
CA LYS A 34 -22.21 16.34 1.67
C LYS A 34 -22.33 16.44 0.14
N ARG A 35 -22.52 17.65 -0.39
CA ARG A 35 -22.60 17.90 -1.85
C ARG A 35 -21.23 17.91 -2.53
N ASP A 36 -20.15 18.02 -1.77
CA ASP A 36 -18.77 17.99 -2.30
C ASP A 36 -18.31 16.55 -2.60
N GLY A 37 -19.19 15.55 -2.42
CA GLY A 37 -19.12 14.26 -3.11
C GLY A 37 -18.18 13.22 -2.53
N SER A 38 -17.61 13.35 -1.30
CA SER A 38 -16.64 12.35 -0.88
C SER A 38 -16.21 12.34 0.59
N ALA A 39 -16.99 12.91 1.49
CA ALA A 39 -16.59 13.05 2.88
C ALA A 39 -17.54 12.39 3.90
N SER A 40 -18.49 11.58 3.44
CA SER A 40 -19.27 10.76 4.37
C SER A 40 -18.42 9.55 4.82
N TYR A 41 -18.79 9.00 5.97
CA TYR A 41 -18.12 7.80 6.48
C TYR A 41 -18.19 6.63 5.47
N GLU A 42 -19.34 6.44 4.84
CA GLU A 42 -19.56 5.42 3.81
C GLU A 42 -18.69 5.66 2.57
N ASP A 43 -18.49 6.91 2.16
CA ASP A 43 -17.63 7.23 1.02
C ASP A 43 -16.16 6.95 1.34
N LEU A 44 -15.73 7.23 2.57
CA LEU A 44 -14.36 6.92 3.01
C LEU A 44 -14.12 5.41 3.07
N LEU A 45 -15.10 4.62 3.51
CA LEU A 45 -15.00 3.15 3.44
C LEU A 45 -14.91 2.66 2.00
N LYS A 46 -15.71 3.21 1.07
CA LYS A 46 -15.64 2.87 -0.37
C LYS A 46 -14.29 3.22 -1.00
N LYS A 47 -13.61 4.25 -0.50
CA LYS A 47 -12.25 4.59 -0.89
C LYS A 47 -11.18 3.63 -0.33
N GLY A 48 -11.58 2.61 0.41
CA GLY A 48 -10.68 1.60 0.96
C GLY A 48 -9.95 2.04 2.22
N TYR A 49 -10.48 3.05 2.94
CA TYR A 49 -9.92 3.43 4.24
C TYR A 49 -10.47 2.53 5.34
N LEU A 50 -9.61 2.12 6.27
CA LEU A 50 -9.95 1.28 7.40
C LEU A 50 -10.73 2.07 8.46
N LYS A 51 -11.75 1.46 9.06
CA LYS A 51 -12.56 2.06 10.11
C LYS A 51 -11.72 2.70 11.24
N PRO A 52 -10.70 2.04 11.84
CA PRO A 52 -9.90 2.65 12.89
C PRO A 52 -9.12 3.88 12.39
N ALA A 53 -8.63 3.89 11.16
CA ALA A 53 -7.94 5.03 10.59
C ALA A 53 -8.87 6.25 10.42
N ILE A 54 -10.10 6.02 9.92
CA ILE A 54 -11.12 7.06 9.79
C ILE A 54 -11.45 7.67 11.15
N ILE A 55 -11.69 6.83 12.16
CA ILE A 55 -12.01 7.30 13.52
C ILE A 55 -10.87 8.12 14.11
N ASN A 56 -9.64 7.65 14.02
CA ASN A 56 -8.46 8.38 14.50
C ASN A 56 -8.31 9.72 13.76
N TYR A 57 -8.46 9.72 12.43
CA TYR A 57 -8.35 10.95 11.65
C TYR A 57 -9.42 11.98 12.02
N ILE A 58 -10.68 11.56 12.17
CA ILE A 58 -11.78 12.45 12.57
C ILE A 58 -11.52 13.03 13.97
N ALA A 59 -11.00 12.23 14.90
CA ALA A 59 -10.62 12.73 16.22
C ALA A 59 -9.59 13.86 16.12
N LEU A 60 -8.56 13.69 15.30
CA LEU A 60 -7.50 14.70 15.12
C LEU A 60 -7.98 15.99 14.43
N LEU A 61 -9.10 15.98 13.69
CA LEU A 61 -9.67 17.19 13.11
C LEU A 61 -10.22 18.16 14.18
N GLY A 62 -10.73 17.63 15.27
CA GLY A 62 -11.36 18.45 16.31
C GLY A 62 -10.64 18.45 17.65
N TRP A 63 -9.60 17.63 17.81
CA TRP A 63 -8.89 17.44 19.07
C TRP A 63 -7.41 17.15 18.81
N SER A 64 -6.56 17.51 19.76
CA SER A 64 -5.12 17.25 19.71
C SER A 64 -4.66 16.59 21.00
N PRO A 65 -3.95 15.45 20.95
CA PRO A 65 -3.29 14.90 22.10
C PRO A 65 -2.12 15.78 22.54
N LYS A 66 -1.80 15.78 23.83
CA LYS A 66 -0.70 16.60 24.39
C LYS A 66 0.70 16.09 24.01
N ASN A 67 0.79 14.92 23.38
CA ASN A 67 2.04 14.20 23.11
C ASN A 67 2.45 14.17 21.61
N ASP A 68 1.85 14.99 20.76
CA ASP A 68 2.11 15.09 19.31
C ASP A 68 1.97 13.76 18.52
N ARG A 69 1.39 12.72 19.13
CA ARG A 69 1.13 11.45 18.45
C ARG A 69 -0.09 11.57 17.53
N GLU A 70 0.09 11.22 16.28
CA GLU A 70 -1.00 11.27 15.30
C GLU A 70 -1.70 9.92 15.11
N LYS A 71 -0.97 8.82 15.26
CA LYS A 71 -1.57 7.49 15.22
C LYS A 71 -1.90 7.00 16.63
N LEU A 72 -3.18 6.76 16.88
CA LEU A 72 -3.74 6.36 18.16
C LEU A 72 -4.78 5.26 17.95
N SER A 73 -4.67 4.16 18.69
CA SER A 73 -5.73 3.16 18.72
C SER A 73 -7.01 3.75 19.33
N PHE A 74 -8.13 3.06 19.12
CA PHE A 74 -9.41 3.51 19.70
C PHE A 74 -9.37 3.53 21.23
N GLU A 75 -8.65 2.59 21.86
CA GLU A 75 -8.49 2.56 23.32
C GLU A 75 -7.62 3.74 23.80
N GLU A 76 -6.51 4.02 23.12
CA GLU A 76 -5.67 5.19 23.41
C GLU A 76 -6.44 6.51 23.21
N LEU A 77 -7.30 6.60 22.18
CA LEU A 77 -8.16 7.77 21.99
C LEU A 77 -9.10 7.98 23.17
N LYS A 78 -9.70 6.91 23.72
CA LYS A 78 -10.57 7.00 24.90
C LYS A 78 -9.81 7.43 26.17
N GLU A 79 -8.60 6.93 26.35
CA GLU A 79 -7.78 7.24 27.52
C GLU A 79 -7.22 8.67 27.48
N LEU A 80 -6.79 9.11 26.30
CA LEU A 80 -6.14 10.42 26.12
C LEU A 80 -7.12 11.56 25.92
N PHE A 81 -8.38 11.24 25.53
CA PHE A 81 -9.37 12.27 25.24
C PHE A 81 -9.62 13.17 26.44
N SER A 82 -9.49 14.48 26.21
CA SER A 82 -9.82 15.50 27.20
C SER A 82 -10.51 16.68 26.51
N ILE A 83 -11.37 17.34 27.27
CA ILE A 83 -12.10 18.54 26.77
C ILE A 83 -11.12 19.68 26.49
N GLU A 84 -10.06 19.80 27.27
CA GLU A 84 -9.02 20.80 27.12
C GLU A 84 -8.22 20.62 25.84
N GLY A 85 -8.19 19.41 25.28
CA GLY A 85 -7.55 19.11 23.99
C GLY A 85 -8.40 19.50 22.78
N ILE A 86 -9.65 19.90 22.96
CA ILE A 86 -10.53 20.28 21.85
C ILE A 86 -10.03 21.57 21.18
N ASN A 87 -9.86 21.50 19.87
CA ASN A 87 -9.40 22.62 19.05
C ASN A 87 -10.49 23.68 18.93
N LYS A 88 -10.10 24.95 19.07
CA LYS A 88 -11.00 26.11 18.94
C LYS A 88 -11.09 26.64 17.52
N SER A 89 -10.14 26.27 16.66
CA SER A 89 -10.04 26.72 15.27
C SER A 89 -10.64 25.65 14.34
N PRO A 90 -11.26 26.06 13.22
CA PRO A 90 -11.69 25.11 12.19
C PRO A 90 -10.52 24.31 11.64
N ALA A 91 -10.74 23.01 11.41
CA ALA A 91 -9.77 22.14 10.75
C ALA A 91 -10.12 21.97 9.26
N ILE A 92 -9.12 21.92 8.41
CA ILE A 92 -9.28 21.61 6.99
C ILE A 92 -9.18 20.09 6.84
N PHE A 93 -10.14 19.51 6.09
CA PHE A 93 -10.10 18.09 5.74
C PHE A 93 -8.99 17.84 4.72
N ASP A 94 -7.94 17.15 5.14
CA ASP A 94 -6.79 16.76 4.31
C ASP A 94 -6.88 15.25 4.00
N GLU A 95 -7.29 14.91 2.77
CA GLU A 95 -7.41 13.52 2.34
C GLU A 95 -6.03 12.83 2.22
N GLN A 96 -4.97 13.57 1.91
CA GLN A 96 -3.62 13.00 1.84
C GLN A 96 -3.14 12.57 3.22
N LYS A 97 -3.42 13.38 4.25
CA LYS A 97 -3.13 13.03 5.65
C LYS A 97 -3.93 11.80 6.09
N LEU A 98 -5.22 11.71 5.74
CA LEU A 98 -6.03 10.52 6.01
C LEU A 98 -5.44 9.28 5.33
N LYS A 99 -5.06 9.40 4.06
CA LYS A 99 -4.46 8.31 3.29
C LYS A 99 -3.15 7.82 3.91
N TRP A 100 -2.24 8.74 4.26
CA TRP A 100 -1.00 8.42 4.96
C TRP A 100 -1.27 7.71 6.30
N LEU A 101 -2.19 8.25 7.11
CA LEU A 101 -2.56 7.64 8.39
C LEU A 101 -3.13 6.23 8.19
N ASN A 102 -3.98 6.05 7.18
CA ASN A 102 -4.55 4.75 6.82
C ASN A 102 -3.46 3.74 6.43
N GLY A 103 -2.45 4.16 5.68
CA GLY A 103 -1.29 3.32 5.34
C GLY A 103 -0.54 2.82 6.58
N LEU A 104 -0.47 3.61 7.67
CA LEU A 104 0.11 3.15 8.94
C LEU A 104 -0.74 2.04 9.58
N TYR A 105 -2.08 2.14 9.52
CA TYR A 105 -2.96 1.09 10.02
C TYR A 105 -2.90 -0.17 9.16
N ILE A 106 -2.84 -0.05 7.83
CA ILE A 106 -2.69 -1.21 6.93
C ILE A 106 -1.41 -1.99 7.25
N LYS A 107 -0.29 -1.29 7.48
CA LYS A 107 1.00 -1.92 7.80
C LYS A 107 1.02 -2.69 9.11
N GLU A 108 0.13 -2.38 10.05
CA GLU A 108 0.02 -3.06 11.33
C GLU A 108 -0.96 -4.22 11.35
N LEU A 109 -1.76 -4.39 10.31
CA LEU A 109 -2.61 -5.57 10.18
C LEU A 109 -1.74 -6.83 10.17
N THR A 110 -2.20 -7.85 10.87
CA THR A 110 -1.61 -9.19 10.71
C THR A 110 -1.78 -9.68 9.26
N PRO A 111 -0.96 -10.61 8.79
CA PRO A 111 -1.11 -11.17 7.44
C PRO A 111 -2.52 -11.70 7.13
N ASP A 112 -3.18 -12.32 8.09
CA ASP A 112 -4.53 -12.86 7.91
C ASP A 112 -5.60 -11.76 7.89
N GLU A 113 -5.46 -10.72 8.71
CA GLU A 113 -6.34 -9.53 8.68
C GLU A 113 -6.20 -8.76 7.37
N PHE A 114 -4.96 -8.57 6.91
CA PHE A 114 -4.74 -7.90 5.63
C PHE A 114 -5.27 -8.74 4.46
N LEU A 115 -5.06 -10.04 4.47
CA LEU A 115 -5.62 -10.97 3.47
C LEU A 115 -7.15 -10.85 3.41
N ALA A 116 -7.82 -10.88 4.57
CA ALA A 116 -9.28 -10.74 4.63
C ALA A 116 -9.75 -9.39 4.06
N ALA A 117 -9.06 -8.29 4.39
CA ALA A 117 -9.38 -6.96 3.90
C ALA A 117 -9.09 -6.78 2.39
N ALA A 118 -8.03 -7.41 1.88
CA ALA A 118 -7.58 -7.29 0.49
C ALA A 118 -8.37 -8.19 -0.48
N THR A 119 -8.88 -9.33 -0.02
CA THR A 119 -9.56 -10.35 -0.86
C THR A 119 -10.64 -9.76 -1.77
N PRO A 120 -11.58 -8.91 -1.33
CA PRO A 120 -12.59 -8.35 -2.24
C PRO A 120 -11.97 -7.57 -3.42
N TYR A 121 -10.89 -6.83 -3.17
CA TYR A 121 -10.20 -6.05 -4.20
C TYR A 121 -9.35 -6.91 -5.14
N LEU A 122 -8.81 -8.02 -4.64
CA LEU A 122 -8.11 -9.02 -5.45
C LEU A 122 -9.08 -9.76 -6.36
N ASP A 123 -10.28 -10.10 -5.87
CA ASP A 123 -11.34 -10.76 -6.64
C ASP A 123 -11.91 -9.89 -7.75
N GLU A 124 -11.89 -8.56 -7.59
CA GLU A 124 -12.28 -7.59 -8.60
C GLU A 124 -11.13 -7.24 -9.58
N SER A 125 -9.93 -7.72 -9.33
CA SER A 125 -8.74 -7.43 -10.14
C SER A 125 -8.51 -8.44 -11.27
N LYS A 126 -7.57 -8.15 -12.19
CA LYS A 126 -7.20 -9.06 -13.29
C LYS A 126 -6.51 -10.35 -12.82
N VAL A 127 -6.03 -10.38 -11.60
CA VAL A 127 -5.34 -11.54 -11.01
C VAL A 127 -6.28 -12.50 -10.27
N ALA A 128 -7.59 -12.24 -10.29
CA ALA A 128 -8.59 -13.02 -9.58
C ALA A 128 -8.46 -14.53 -9.83
N GLY A 129 -8.26 -15.30 -8.74
CA GLY A 129 -8.15 -16.75 -8.77
C GLY A 129 -6.94 -17.34 -9.48
N LYS A 130 -5.96 -16.52 -9.91
CA LYS A 130 -4.80 -16.97 -10.69
C LYS A 130 -3.52 -17.13 -9.86
N TYR A 131 -3.43 -16.43 -8.75
CA TYR A 131 -2.24 -16.37 -7.89
C TYR A 131 -2.56 -16.67 -6.44
N ASP A 132 -1.54 -17.05 -5.68
CA ASP A 132 -1.65 -17.20 -4.22
C ASP A 132 -1.83 -15.80 -3.59
N TYR A 133 -3.03 -15.54 -3.05
CA TYR A 133 -3.35 -14.26 -2.41
C TYR A 133 -2.50 -13.97 -1.18
N LYS A 134 -2.05 -14.99 -0.43
CA LYS A 134 -1.15 -14.78 0.71
C LYS A 134 0.19 -14.21 0.24
N LYS A 135 0.75 -14.77 -0.85
CA LYS A 135 1.99 -14.27 -1.46
C LYS A 135 1.81 -12.87 -2.02
N LEU A 136 0.70 -12.59 -2.73
CA LEU A 136 0.37 -11.24 -3.20
C LEU A 136 0.28 -10.24 -2.06
N CYS A 137 -0.47 -10.56 -1.01
CA CYS A 137 -0.63 -9.70 0.15
C CYS A 137 0.71 -9.39 0.84
N ALA A 138 1.58 -10.38 1.00
CA ALA A 138 2.92 -10.16 1.56
C ALA A 138 3.74 -9.14 0.77
N LEU A 139 3.58 -9.09 -0.56
CA LEU A 139 4.27 -8.13 -1.42
C LEU A 139 3.68 -6.72 -1.37
N ILE A 140 2.36 -6.58 -1.22
CA ILE A 140 1.68 -5.29 -1.41
C ILE A 140 1.30 -4.58 -0.11
N GLN A 141 1.21 -5.26 1.03
CA GLN A 141 0.74 -4.68 2.30
C GLN A 141 1.49 -3.40 2.69
N GLY A 142 2.81 -3.40 2.56
CA GLY A 142 3.64 -2.23 2.87
C GLY A 142 3.65 -1.13 1.79
N ARG A 143 2.89 -1.30 0.69
CA ARG A 143 2.97 -0.47 -0.52
C ARG A 143 1.63 0.10 -0.96
N VAL A 144 0.60 -0.08 -0.17
CA VAL A 144 -0.74 0.51 -0.35
C VAL A 144 -1.09 1.35 0.87
N ASP A 145 -1.64 2.50 0.63
CA ASP A 145 -2.15 3.40 1.66
C ASP A 145 -3.68 3.42 1.68
N ALA A 146 -4.34 2.82 0.67
CA ALA A 146 -5.77 2.54 0.63
C ALA A 146 -6.02 1.19 -0.06
N LEU A 147 -7.03 0.43 0.37
CA LEU A 147 -7.31 -0.90 -0.20
C LEU A 147 -7.73 -0.84 -1.67
N THR A 148 -8.34 0.27 -2.12
CA THR A 148 -8.68 0.50 -3.52
C THR A 148 -7.47 0.60 -4.46
N GLU A 149 -6.26 0.76 -3.95
CA GLU A 149 -5.02 0.77 -4.76
C GLU A 149 -4.55 -0.65 -5.13
N ILE A 150 -5.11 -1.69 -4.49
CA ILE A 150 -4.66 -3.07 -4.66
C ILE A 150 -4.72 -3.53 -6.12
N PRO A 151 -5.81 -3.31 -6.88
CA PRO A 151 -5.86 -3.71 -8.29
C PRO A 151 -4.72 -3.10 -9.11
N ASP A 152 -4.41 -1.82 -8.93
CA ASP A 152 -3.33 -1.13 -9.66
C ASP A 152 -1.94 -1.70 -9.32
N LYS A 153 -1.77 -2.21 -8.10
CA LYS A 153 -0.51 -2.82 -7.67
C LYS A 153 -0.29 -4.23 -8.22
N VAL A 154 -1.34 -4.94 -8.61
CA VAL A 154 -1.24 -6.35 -9.02
C VAL A 154 -1.61 -6.61 -10.48
N ASN A 155 -2.43 -5.75 -11.12
CA ASN A 155 -2.93 -5.98 -12.47
C ASN A 155 -1.82 -6.12 -13.53
N PHE A 156 -0.65 -5.53 -13.30
CA PHE A 156 0.50 -5.67 -14.22
C PHE A 156 0.93 -7.14 -14.42
N LEU A 157 0.63 -8.00 -13.47
CA LEU A 157 0.91 -9.43 -13.60
C LEU A 157 0.18 -10.07 -14.79
N GLU A 158 -0.99 -9.53 -15.16
CA GLU A 158 -1.80 -9.97 -16.29
C GLU A 158 -1.72 -9.03 -17.51
N GLU A 159 -1.02 -7.90 -17.38
CA GLU A 159 -0.88 -6.89 -18.44
C GLU A 159 0.49 -6.91 -19.11
N PHE A 160 1.22 -8.02 -18.98
CA PHE A 160 2.55 -8.14 -19.56
C PHE A 160 2.50 -8.09 -21.10
N GLY A 161 3.32 -7.25 -21.70
CA GLY A 161 3.41 -7.04 -23.14
C GLY A 161 4.69 -6.31 -23.55
N GLU A 162 4.65 -5.60 -24.67
CA GLU A 162 5.78 -4.79 -25.11
C GLU A 162 6.03 -3.60 -24.17
N PHE A 163 7.28 -3.30 -23.93
CA PHE A 163 7.74 -2.18 -23.13
C PHE A 163 9.04 -1.59 -23.68
N ASP A 164 9.36 -0.38 -23.27
CA ASP A 164 10.54 0.35 -23.74
C ASP A 164 11.80 -0.17 -23.05
N ASN A 165 12.84 -0.45 -23.82
CA ASN A 165 14.14 -0.91 -23.33
C ASN A 165 14.85 0.14 -22.44
N SER A 166 14.41 1.40 -22.45
CA SER A 166 14.89 2.42 -21.52
C SER A 166 14.63 2.05 -20.03
N LEU A 167 13.66 1.19 -19.74
CA LEU A 167 13.38 0.68 -18.39
C LEU A 167 14.56 -0.12 -17.78
N TYR A 168 15.44 -0.67 -18.63
CA TYR A 168 16.65 -1.34 -18.13
C TYR A 168 17.68 -0.36 -17.59
N VAL A 169 17.60 0.93 -17.97
CA VAL A 169 18.54 1.97 -17.54
C VAL A 169 18.31 2.33 -16.08
N ASN A 170 19.32 2.05 -15.24
CA ASN A 170 19.30 2.46 -13.84
C ASN A 170 20.72 2.70 -13.33
N ALA A 171 21.09 3.96 -13.16
CA ALA A 171 22.43 4.35 -12.72
C ALA A 171 22.80 3.79 -11.34
N LYS A 172 21.83 3.72 -10.40
CA LYS A 172 22.06 3.19 -9.04
C LYS A 172 22.37 1.68 -9.08
N GLN A 173 21.72 0.95 -9.98
CA GLN A 173 21.90 -0.50 -10.16
C GLN A 173 23.03 -0.82 -11.15
N LYS A 174 23.59 0.20 -11.80
CA LYS A 174 24.61 0.07 -12.86
C LYS A 174 24.12 -0.87 -13.97
N SER A 175 22.91 -0.63 -14.46
CA SER A 175 22.23 -1.43 -15.48
C SER A 175 21.80 -0.55 -16.64
N ASP A 176 21.82 -1.12 -17.81
CA ASP A 176 21.27 -0.62 -19.07
C ASP A 176 20.85 -1.79 -19.97
N ALA A 177 20.43 -1.52 -21.20
CA ALA A 177 19.98 -2.54 -22.15
C ALA A 177 21.10 -3.49 -22.56
N GLU A 178 22.34 -3.00 -22.71
CA GLU A 178 23.50 -3.83 -23.06
C GLU A 178 23.86 -4.80 -21.92
N ILE A 179 23.86 -4.33 -20.69
CA ILE A 179 24.07 -5.16 -19.51
C ILE A 179 22.95 -6.19 -19.37
N ALA A 180 21.69 -5.79 -19.64
CA ALA A 180 20.56 -6.71 -19.65
C ALA A 180 20.77 -7.82 -20.70
N LYS A 181 21.15 -7.46 -21.92
CA LYS A 181 21.41 -8.38 -23.03
C LYS A 181 22.53 -9.36 -22.73
N GLN A 182 23.58 -8.89 -22.05
CA GLN A 182 24.72 -9.73 -21.68
C GLN A 182 24.39 -10.72 -20.55
N ASN A 183 23.61 -10.29 -19.55
CA ASN A 183 23.44 -11.04 -18.30
C ASN A 183 22.18 -11.94 -18.31
N LEU A 184 21.08 -11.53 -18.95
CA LEU A 184 19.83 -12.30 -18.94
C LEU A 184 19.95 -13.73 -19.50
N PRO A 185 20.77 -14.02 -20.53
CA PRO A 185 20.95 -15.41 -21.00
C PRO A 185 21.49 -16.34 -19.90
N ALA A 186 22.45 -15.86 -19.09
CA ALA A 186 22.97 -16.65 -17.96
C ALA A 186 21.93 -16.85 -16.86
N VAL A 187 21.08 -15.83 -16.61
CA VAL A 187 19.92 -15.94 -15.71
C VAL A 187 18.93 -17.00 -16.19
N VAL A 188 18.58 -16.99 -17.48
CA VAL A 188 17.66 -17.99 -18.08
C VAL A 188 18.22 -19.39 -17.91
N SER A 189 19.49 -19.63 -18.31
CA SER A 189 20.12 -20.95 -18.19
C SER A 189 20.16 -21.46 -16.74
N LEU A 190 20.44 -20.57 -15.77
CA LEU A 190 20.37 -20.91 -14.36
C LEU A 190 18.97 -21.34 -13.93
N LEU A 191 17.97 -20.54 -14.29
CA LEU A 191 16.57 -20.73 -13.88
C LEU A 191 15.97 -21.99 -14.51
N GLU A 192 16.33 -22.33 -15.75
CA GLU A 192 15.93 -23.60 -16.40
C GLU A 192 16.39 -24.82 -15.60
N GLY A 193 17.56 -24.75 -14.98
CA GLY A 193 18.13 -25.83 -14.17
C GLY A 193 17.51 -25.99 -12.79
N ILE A 194 16.69 -25.03 -12.29
CA ILE A 194 16.05 -25.14 -10.97
C ILE A 194 14.79 -26.00 -11.09
N PRO A 195 14.63 -27.06 -10.30
CA PRO A 195 13.41 -27.88 -10.28
C PRO A 195 12.18 -27.11 -9.78
N ASP A 196 10.97 -27.52 -10.22
CA ASP A 196 9.72 -26.84 -9.86
C ASP A 196 9.41 -26.92 -8.35
N ASP A 197 9.81 -28.01 -7.70
CA ASP A 197 9.65 -28.20 -6.24
C ASP A 197 10.59 -27.34 -5.39
N ARG A 198 11.58 -26.69 -6.01
CA ARG A 198 12.50 -25.73 -5.42
C ARG A 198 12.29 -24.29 -5.91
N TRP A 199 11.16 -24.03 -6.59
CA TRP A 199 10.86 -22.72 -7.16
C TRP A 199 10.29 -21.75 -6.11
N GLU A 200 11.16 -21.33 -5.19
CA GLU A 200 10.85 -20.43 -4.09
C GLU A 200 11.81 -19.24 -4.08
N ASN A 201 11.32 -18.07 -3.60
CA ASN A 201 12.08 -16.82 -3.59
C ASN A 201 13.49 -16.97 -2.99
N ALA A 202 13.60 -17.64 -1.84
CA ALA A 202 14.88 -17.81 -1.14
C ALA A 202 15.91 -18.62 -1.97
N GLU A 203 15.45 -19.69 -2.63
CA GLU A 203 16.27 -20.53 -3.51
C GLU A 203 16.69 -19.78 -4.77
N LEU A 204 15.73 -19.10 -5.42
CA LEU A 204 15.97 -18.29 -6.61
C LEU A 204 16.97 -17.17 -6.33
N TYR A 205 16.82 -16.48 -5.20
CA TYR A 205 17.74 -15.42 -4.79
C TYR A 205 19.15 -15.94 -4.51
N SER A 206 19.24 -17.07 -3.80
CA SER A 206 20.53 -17.70 -3.48
C SER A 206 21.26 -18.17 -4.74
N ALA A 207 20.55 -18.78 -5.68
CA ALA A 207 21.10 -19.23 -6.95
C ALA A 207 21.62 -18.04 -7.80
N LEU A 208 20.86 -16.96 -7.89
CA LEU A 208 21.27 -15.74 -8.62
C LEU A 208 22.45 -15.04 -7.96
N LYS A 209 22.52 -15.02 -6.63
CA LYS A 209 23.65 -14.50 -5.88
C LYS A 209 24.95 -15.29 -6.21
N LEU A 210 24.87 -16.61 -6.19
CA LEU A 210 26.00 -17.47 -6.58
C LEU A 210 26.39 -17.28 -8.06
N LEU A 211 25.44 -17.06 -8.96
CA LEU A 211 25.72 -16.73 -10.35
C LEU A 211 26.49 -15.41 -10.45
N ALA A 212 26.06 -14.37 -9.73
CA ALA A 212 26.73 -13.07 -9.68
C ALA A 212 28.19 -13.19 -9.21
N GLU A 213 28.42 -13.97 -8.15
CA GLU A 213 29.77 -14.24 -7.63
C GLU A 213 30.64 -14.98 -8.65
N LYS A 214 30.11 -16.00 -9.34
CA LYS A 214 30.84 -16.77 -10.36
C LYS A 214 31.20 -15.96 -11.61
N THR A 215 30.28 -15.06 -12.01
CA THR A 215 30.48 -14.23 -13.23
C THR A 215 31.21 -12.92 -12.93
N GLY A 216 31.45 -12.59 -11.66
CA GLY A 216 32.10 -11.34 -11.26
C GLY A 216 31.24 -10.09 -11.46
N VAL A 217 29.94 -10.23 -11.71
CA VAL A 217 29.01 -9.11 -11.86
C VAL A 217 28.33 -8.79 -10.53
N LYS A 218 27.80 -7.57 -10.40
CA LYS A 218 27.03 -7.22 -9.20
C LYS A 218 25.67 -7.90 -9.24
N ASN A 219 25.18 -8.36 -8.10
CA ASN A 219 23.85 -8.97 -7.96
C ASN A 219 22.73 -8.07 -8.55
N SER A 220 22.86 -6.75 -8.37
CA SER A 220 21.90 -5.79 -8.94
C SER A 220 21.86 -5.79 -10.48
N GLN A 221 22.96 -6.15 -11.14
CA GLN A 221 23.05 -6.24 -12.61
C GLN A 221 22.42 -7.52 -13.18
N LEU A 222 22.03 -8.48 -12.32
CA LEU A 222 21.19 -9.63 -12.65
C LEU A 222 19.72 -9.35 -12.27
N LEU A 223 19.51 -8.90 -11.02
CA LEU A 223 18.15 -8.75 -10.47
C LEU A 223 17.37 -7.60 -11.10
N TRP A 224 18.01 -6.46 -11.41
CA TRP A 224 17.30 -5.34 -12.03
C TRP A 224 16.79 -5.69 -13.44
N PRO A 225 17.64 -6.17 -14.37
CA PRO A 225 17.17 -6.59 -15.68
C PRO A 225 16.12 -7.69 -15.62
N MET A 226 16.31 -8.69 -14.74
CA MET A 226 15.32 -9.74 -14.55
C MET A 226 13.97 -9.18 -14.10
N ARG A 227 13.93 -8.26 -13.16
CA ARG A 227 12.70 -7.63 -12.69
C ARG A 227 11.98 -6.87 -13.80
N VAL A 228 12.72 -6.07 -14.56
CA VAL A 228 12.18 -5.35 -15.73
C VAL A 228 11.64 -6.33 -16.77
N ALA A 229 12.42 -7.37 -17.10
CA ALA A 229 12.04 -8.39 -18.06
C ALA A 229 10.78 -9.18 -17.65
N LEU A 230 10.54 -9.35 -16.35
CA LEU A 230 9.34 -10.04 -15.83
C LEU A 230 8.10 -9.15 -15.75
N SER A 231 8.27 -7.84 -15.58
CA SER A 231 7.16 -6.93 -15.27
C SER A 231 6.85 -5.91 -16.37
N GLY A 232 7.83 -5.54 -17.22
CA GLY A 232 7.73 -4.40 -18.12
C GLY A 232 7.54 -3.06 -17.39
N ARG A 233 7.99 -2.95 -16.12
CA ARG A 233 7.77 -1.75 -15.30
C ARG A 233 9.04 -1.33 -14.55
N GLU A 234 9.20 -0.02 -14.38
CA GLU A 234 10.27 0.57 -13.58
C GLU A 234 10.13 0.24 -12.09
N SER A 235 8.93 0.14 -11.58
CA SER A 235 8.65 -0.15 -10.17
C SER A 235 7.60 -1.24 -10.02
N THR A 236 7.87 -2.20 -9.13
CA THR A 236 6.98 -3.32 -8.81
C THR A 236 6.87 -3.50 -7.31
N PRO A 237 5.77 -4.08 -6.80
CA PRO A 237 5.63 -4.40 -5.37
C PRO A 237 6.69 -5.37 -4.86
N GLY A 238 7.16 -6.29 -5.71
CA GLY A 238 8.19 -7.28 -5.37
C GLY A 238 9.49 -7.08 -6.14
N GLY A 239 10.56 -7.73 -5.68
CA GLY A 239 11.81 -7.89 -6.40
C GLY A 239 11.71 -8.95 -7.50
N ALA A 240 12.81 -9.17 -8.23
CA ALA A 240 12.84 -10.11 -9.35
C ALA A 240 12.49 -11.55 -8.96
N THR A 241 13.03 -12.02 -7.86
CA THR A 241 12.84 -13.41 -7.38
C THR A 241 11.47 -13.64 -6.76
N GLU A 242 10.92 -12.63 -6.06
CA GLU A 242 9.55 -12.65 -5.55
C GLU A 242 8.53 -12.69 -6.70
N LEU A 243 8.77 -11.91 -7.76
CA LEU A 243 7.92 -11.96 -8.96
C LEU A 243 8.03 -13.30 -9.69
N ALA A 244 9.26 -13.87 -9.80
CA ALA A 244 9.47 -15.16 -10.43
C ALA A 244 8.75 -16.29 -9.67
N GLU A 245 8.82 -16.27 -8.32
CA GLU A 245 8.08 -17.23 -7.49
C GLU A 245 6.58 -17.12 -7.73
N LEU A 246 6.05 -15.90 -7.76
CA LEU A 246 4.62 -15.65 -7.94
C LEU A 246 4.12 -16.08 -9.33
N LEU A 247 4.89 -15.77 -10.39
CA LEU A 247 4.58 -16.13 -11.78
C LEU A 247 4.72 -17.64 -12.04
N GLY A 248 5.54 -18.33 -11.25
CA GLY A 248 5.95 -19.70 -11.52
C GLY A 248 6.99 -19.82 -12.63
N LYS A 249 7.66 -20.99 -12.70
CA LYS A 249 8.78 -21.24 -13.61
C LYS A 249 8.43 -21.01 -15.08
N LYS A 250 7.34 -21.61 -15.54
CA LYS A 250 6.91 -21.56 -16.94
C LYS A 250 6.70 -20.12 -17.43
N GLU A 251 5.95 -19.33 -16.70
CA GLU A 251 5.64 -17.96 -17.07
C GLU A 251 6.86 -17.05 -16.93
N THR A 252 7.69 -17.26 -15.91
CA THR A 252 8.98 -16.55 -15.74
C THR A 252 9.88 -16.74 -16.95
N LEU A 253 10.11 -17.98 -17.38
CA LEU A 253 10.96 -18.28 -18.54
C LEU A 253 10.36 -17.72 -19.83
N ARG A 254 9.04 -17.80 -20.01
CA ARG A 254 8.35 -17.21 -21.16
C ARG A 254 8.58 -15.70 -21.27
N ARG A 255 8.45 -14.96 -20.14
CA ARG A 255 8.66 -13.51 -20.11
C ARG A 255 10.11 -13.12 -20.33
N LEU A 256 11.05 -13.86 -19.78
CA LEU A 256 12.47 -13.66 -20.00
C LEU A 256 12.84 -13.88 -21.46
N ALA A 257 12.35 -14.95 -22.09
CA ALA A 257 12.58 -15.23 -23.52
C ALA A 257 11.98 -14.13 -24.41
N PHE A 258 10.74 -13.70 -24.12
CA PHE A 258 10.11 -12.58 -24.83
C PHE A 258 10.97 -11.31 -24.72
N SER A 259 11.41 -10.94 -23.53
CA SER A 259 12.18 -9.73 -23.28
C SER A 259 13.55 -9.77 -23.95
N LEU A 260 14.22 -10.94 -23.95
CA LEU A 260 15.47 -11.16 -24.67
C LEU A 260 15.31 -11.00 -26.20
N SER A 261 14.17 -11.40 -26.75
CA SER A 261 13.91 -11.24 -28.20
C SER A 261 13.76 -9.78 -28.64
N LYS A 262 13.59 -8.85 -27.68
CA LYS A 262 13.40 -7.42 -27.91
C LYS A 262 14.66 -6.58 -27.57
N LEU A 263 15.65 -7.15 -26.89
CA LEU A 263 16.99 -6.59 -26.63
C LEU A 263 17.95 -6.86 -27.79
#